data_eca0f4d47785e84dcd8ea3ec7fd3c533
#
_entry.id   eca0f4d47785e84dcd8ea3ec7fd3c533
#
_cell.length_a   1.000
_cell.length_b   1.000
_cell.length_c   1.000
_cell.angle_alpha   90.00
_cell.angle_beta   90.00
_cell.angle_gamma   90.00
#
_symmetry.space_group_name_H-M   'P 1'
#
loop_
_entity.id
_entity.type
_entity.pdbx_description
1 polymer ?
#
loop_
_entity_poly.entity_id
_entity_poly.type
_entity_poly.pdbx_seq_one_letter_code
_entity_poly.pdbx_strand_id
1 'polypeptide(L)'
;MSGGFNFLLYFGYVFVLAVYAEAFGSYAATFLPSNLYKIGVDVLAILIIVIFTLINFIGPKAVGKSETLIVGIKVAILIAFTFIGFFFIKPELLSISTLPSMGNILTGAALLFLGYEGFGLITNTAEDINKPRKNIPRALYLSMLIVIVIYVAVSIAVVGNLTIPQLQKQQIML
;
A
#
# COMPACT_ATOMS: atom_id res chain seq x y z
N MET A 1 -3.95 -5.34 -32.78
CA MET A 1 -3.93 -4.19 -31.83
C MET A 1 -3.63 -4.57 -30.37
N SER A 2 -3.77 -5.82 -29.93
CA SER A 2 -3.53 -6.25 -28.53
C SER A 2 -2.06 -6.24 -28.07
N GLY A 3 -1.08 -6.44 -28.95
CA GLY A 3 0.33 -6.50 -28.56
C GLY A 3 0.92 -5.20 -28.02
N GLY A 4 0.52 -4.05 -28.58
CA GLY A 4 1.01 -2.75 -28.11
C GLY A 4 0.51 -2.37 -26.72
N PHE A 5 -0.75 -2.70 -26.39
CA PHE A 5 -1.30 -2.50 -25.07
C PHE A 5 -0.63 -3.35 -24.00
N ASN A 6 -0.36 -4.63 -24.31
CA ASN A 6 0.34 -5.53 -23.40
C ASN A 6 1.77 -5.07 -23.12
N PHE A 7 2.44 -4.50 -24.11
CA PHE A 7 3.78 -3.92 -23.96
C PHE A 7 3.78 -2.70 -23.02
N LEU A 8 2.83 -1.78 -23.21
CA LEU A 8 2.67 -0.61 -22.33
C LEU A 8 2.33 -1.02 -20.89
N LEU A 9 1.44 -2.00 -20.70
CA LEU A 9 1.12 -2.55 -19.39
C LEU A 9 2.34 -3.16 -18.70
N TYR A 10 3.17 -3.91 -19.46
CA TYR A 10 4.40 -4.49 -18.91
C TYR A 10 5.35 -3.41 -18.37
N PHE A 11 5.59 -2.36 -19.14
CA PHE A 11 6.41 -1.24 -18.67
C PHE A 11 5.78 -0.54 -17.45
N GLY A 12 4.47 -0.35 -17.44
CA GLY A 12 3.75 0.18 -16.29
C GLY A 12 4.02 -0.63 -15.03
N TYR A 13 3.90 -1.95 -15.09
CA TYR A 13 4.19 -2.83 -13.95
C TYR A 13 5.65 -2.78 -13.49
N VAL A 14 6.61 -2.67 -14.42
CA VAL A 14 8.03 -2.52 -14.06
C VAL A 14 8.26 -1.21 -13.29
N PHE A 15 7.66 -0.10 -13.74
CA PHE A 15 7.74 1.18 -13.03
C PHE A 15 7.12 1.10 -11.63
N VAL A 16 5.93 0.52 -11.50
CA VAL A 16 5.24 0.35 -10.22
C VAL A 16 6.06 -0.52 -9.26
N LEU A 17 6.65 -1.60 -9.78
CA LEU A 17 7.54 -2.46 -8.99
C LEU A 17 8.76 -1.69 -8.45
N ALA A 18 9.38 -0.86 -9.29
CA ALA A 18 10.52 -0.02 -8.89
C ALA A 18 10.12 0.98 -7.79
N VAL A 19 8.97 1.65 -7.94
CA VAL A 19 8.44 2.59 -6.93
C VAL A 19 8.18 1.88 -5.60
N TYR A 20 7.59 0.69 -5.61
CA TYR A 20 7.35 -0.06 -4.38
C TYR A 20 8.64 -0.56 -3.72
N ALA A 21 9.63 -0.97 -4.51
CA ALA A 21 10.93 -1.37 -3.99
C ALA A 21 11.67 -0.19 -3.36
N GLU A 22 11.66 0.98 -3.99
CA GLU A 22 12.24 2.20 -3.46
C GLU A 22 11.53 2.66 -2.17
N ALA A 23 10.19 2.63 -2.15
CA ALA A 23 9.43 2.93 -0.96
C ALA A 23 9.80 1.99 0.20
N PHE A 24 9.88 0.68 -0.07
CA PHE A 24 10.34 -0.29 0.93
C PHE A 24 11.75 0.04 1.42
N GLY A 25 12.69 0.31 0.49
CA GLY A 25 14.07 0.69 0.81
C GLY A 25 14.13 1.92 1.70
N SER A 26 13.37 2.96 1.35
CA SER A 26 13.31 4.22 2.11
C SER A 26 12.81 4.00 3.53
N TYR A 27 11.71 3.26 3.72
CA TYR A 27 11.20 2.96 5.05
C TYR A 27 12.11 2.02 5.84
N ALA A 28 12.66 0.99 5.23
CA ALA A 28 13.57 0.06 5.91
C ALA A 28 14.90 0.70 6.28
N ALA A 29 15.41 1.63 5.48
CA ALA A 29 16.63 2.37 5.76
C ALA A 29 16.52 3.30 6.98
N THR A 30 15.32 3.68 7.42
CA THR A 30 15.14 4.48 8.65
C THR A 30 15.63 3.76 9.91
N PHE A 31 15.74 2.44 9.87
CA PHE A 31 16.31 1.63 10.97
C PHE A 31 17.84 1.55 10.93
N LEU A 32 18.49 2.10 9.89
CA LEU A 32 19.94 2.15 9.77
C LEU A 32 20.51 3.46 10.33
N PRO A 33 21.80 3.48 10.69
CA PRO A 33 22.50 4.74 11.04
C PRO A 33 22.42 5.74 9.90
N SER A 34 22.32 7.03 10.21
CA SER A 34 22.12 8.11 9.23
C SER A 34 23.19 8.19 8.14
N ASN A 35 24.43 7.78 8.45
CA ASN A 35 25.53 7.72 7.48
C ASN A 35 25.37 6.63 6.41
N LEU A 36 24.55 5.61 6.69
CA LEU A 36 24.28 4.48 5.78
C LEU A 36 22.91 4.60 5.09
N TYR A 37 22.12 5.60 5.42
CA TYR A 37 20.74 5.75 4.94
C TYR A 37 20.65 5.66 3.42
N LYS A 38 21.40 6.50 2.69
CA LYS A 38 21.32 6.59 1.22
C LYS A 38 21.71 5.27 0.53
N ILE A 39 22.80 4.66 0.95
CA ILE A 39 23.23 3.35 0.43
C ILE A 39 22.25 2.26 0.86
N GLY A 40 21.72 2.37 2.07
CA GLY A 40 20.73 1.43 2.62
C GLY A 40 19.45 1.39 1.80
N VAL A 41 18.95 2.53 1.31
CA VAL A 41 17.77 2.59 0.45
C VAL A 41 17.96 1.72 -0.79
N ASP A 42 19.05 1.95 -1.54
CA ASP A 42 19.32 1.23 -2.78
C ASP A 42 19.53 -0.27 -2.54
N VAL A 43 20.32 -0.62 -1.52
CA VAL A 43 20.61 -2.02 -1.18
C VAL A 43 19.34 -2.76 -0.75
N LEU A 44 18.51 -2.16 0.10
CA LEU A 44 17.28 -2.77 0.59
C LEU A 44 16.21 -2.87 -0.51
N ALA A 45 16.14 -1.88 -1.41
CA ALA A 45 15.26 -1.94 -2.58
C ALA A 45 15.65 -3.10 -3.52
N ILE A 46 16.94 -3.27 -3.80
CA ILE A 46 17.43 -4.39 -4.60
C ILE A 46 17.17 -5.72 -3.87
N LEU A 47 17.46 -5.77 -2.58
CA LEU A 47 17.30 -6.98 -1.78
C LEU A 47 15.87 -7.50 -1.79
N ILE A 48 14.87 -6.61 -1.64
CA ILE A 48 13.46 -7.03 -1.64
C ILE A 48 13.03 -7.58 -3.00
N ILE A 49 13.50 -6.97 -4.11
CA ILE A 49 13.24 -7.50 -5.46
C ILE A 49 13.85 -8.90 -5.60
N VAL A 50 15.09 -9.09 -5.17
CA VAL A 50 15.76 -10.40 -5.22
C VAL A 50 15.01 -11.45 -4.40
N ILE A 51 14.60 -11.12 -3.17
CA ILE A 51 13.84 -12.04 -2.30
C ILE A 51 12.54 -12.47 -2.98
N PHE A 52 11.73 -11.54 -3.49
CA PHE A 52 10.48 -11.91 -4.15
C PHE A 52 10.70 -12.64 -5.47
N THR A 53 11.77 -12.32 -6.20
CA THR A 53 12.15 -13.08 -7.40
C THR A 53 12.47 -14.53 -7.04
N LEU A 54 13.26 -14.77 -5.99
CA LEU A 54 13.58 -16.12 -5.52
C LEU A 54 12.32 -16.89 -5.06
N ILE A 55 11.40 -16.23 -4.35
CA ILE A 55 10.13 -16.84 -3.95
C ILE A 55 9.31 -17.24 -5.19
N ASN A 56 9.30 -16.41 -6.23
CA ASN A 56 8.63 -16.73 -7.49
C ASN A 56 9.22 -17.98 -8.19
N PHE A 57 10.54 -18.16 -8.14
CA PHE A 57 11.17 -19.36 -8.68
C PHE A 57 10.79 -20.66 -7.95
N ILE A 58 10.41 -20.58 -6.66
CA ILE A 58 9.95 -21.76 -5.89
C ILE A 58 8.57 -22.22 -6.39
N GLY A 59 7.78 -21.32 -6.95
CA GLY A 59 6.51 -21.63 -7.59
C GLY A 59 5.27 -21.01 -6.95
N PRO A 60 4.11 -21.15 -7.60
CA PRO A 60 2.88 -20.41 -7.24
C PRO A 60 2.37 -20.68 -5.81
N LYS A 61 2.59 -21.90 -5.28
CA LYS A 61 2.20 -22.23 -3.90
C LYS A 61 3.01 -21.46 -2.84
N ALA A 62 4.31 -21.24 -3.11
CA ALA A 62 5.17 -20.45 -2.21
C ALA A 62 4.78 -18.98 -2.25
N VAL A 63 4.52 -18.44 -3.46
CA VAL A 63 4.04 -17.07 -3.65
C VAL A 63 2.75 -16.84 -2.87
N GLY A 64 1.72 -17.67 -3.06
CA GLY A 64 0.42 -17.52 -2.40
C GLY A 64 0.50 -17.62 -0.86
N LYS A 65 1.37 -18.51 -0.32
CA LYS A 65 1.60 -18.59 1.12
C LYS A 65 2.29 -17.33 1.66
N SER A 66 3.32 -16.87 0.98
CA SER A 66 4.06 -15.65 1.37
C SER A 66 3.14 -14.43 1.33
N GLU A 67 2.36 -14.29 0.27
CA GLU A 67 1.38 -13.21 0.13
C GLU A 67 0.35 -13.23 1.26
N THR A 68 -0.27 -14.38 1.52
CA THR A 68 -1.26 -14.52 2.59
C THR A 68 -0.68 -14.15 3.96
N LEU A 69 0.55 -14.60 4.25
CA LEU A 69 1.23 -14.28 5.50
C LEU A 69 1.52 -12.78 5.62
N ILE A 70 2.11 -12.18 4.59
CA ILE A 70 2.49 -10.75 4.58
C ILE A 70 1.25 -9.88 4.69
N VAL A 71 0.20 -10.16 3.90
CA VAL A 71 -1.06 -9.42 3.95
C VAL A 71 -1.74 -9.58 5.31
N GLY A 72 -1.75 -10.81 5.87
CA GLY A 72 -2.30 -11.06 7.20
C GLY A 72 -1.60 -10.23 8.28
N ILE A 73 -0.27 -10.19 8.28
CA ILE A 73 0.52 -9.38 9.23
C ILE A 73 0.22 -7.89 9.04
N LYS A 74 0.21 -7.40 7.80
CA LYS A 74 -0.10 -5.98 7.50
C LYS A 74 -1.47 -5.57 8.01
N VAL A 75 -2.49 -6.38 7.73
CA VAL A 75 -3.86 -6.10 8.18
C VAL A 75 -3.96 -6.14 9.71
N ALA A 76 -3.31 -7.11 10.37
CA ALA A 76 -3.27 -7.18 11.82
C ALA A 76 -2.61 -5.93 12.45
N ILE A 77 -1.50 -5.47 11.89
CA ILE A 77 -0.82 -4.24 12.34
C ILE A 77 -1.73 -3.01 12.14
N LEU A 78 -2.39 -2.89 10.97
CA LEU A 78 -3.29 -1.77 10.69
C LEU A 78 -4.50 -1.75 11.64
N ILE A 79 -5.08 -2.90 11.93
CA ILE A 79 -6.18 -3.03 12.88
C ILE A 79 -5.72 -2.65 14.29
N ALA A 80 -4.58 -3.17 14.75
CA ALA A 80 -4.01 -2.85 16.06
C ALA A 80 -3.69 -1.36 16.18
N PHE A 81 -3.05 -0.77 15.17
CA PHE A 81 -2.76 0.66 15.10
C PHE A 81 -4.04 1.50 15.17
N THR A 82 -5.05 1.14 14.37
CA THR A 82 -6.32 1.84 14.35
C THR A 82 -7.03 1.74 15.69
N PHE A 83 -7.09 0.55 16.28
CA PHE A 83 -7.73 0.31 17.57
C PHE A 83 -7.07 1.14 18.67
N ILE A 84 -5.74 1.12 18.75
CA ILE A 84 -4.99 1.94 19.72
C ILE A 84 -5.22 3.42 19.44
N GLY A 85 -5.15 3.84 18.17
CA GLY A 85 -5.34 5.23 17.78
C GLY A 85 -6.70 5.80 18.18
N PHE A 86 -7.76 4.98 18.14
CA PHE A 86 -9.10 5.43 18.55
C PHE A 86 -9.20 5.83 20.02
N PHE A 87 -8.39 5.25 20.92
CA PHE A 87 -8.38 5.62 22.34
C PHE A 87 -7.78 7.00 22.61
N PHE A 88 -6.99 7.53 21.68
CA PHE A 88 -6.26 8.80 21.86
C PHE A 88 -6.79 9.91 20.96
N ILE A 89 -7.92 9.71 20.28
CA ILE A 89 -8.52 10.71 19.38
C ILE A 89 -8.86 11.98 20.16
N LYS A 90 -8.41 13.11 19.62
CA LYS A 90 -8.77 14.46 20.05
C LYS A 90 -9.88 14.99 19.13
N PRO A 91 -11.13 15.10 19.59
CA PRO A 91 -12.26 15.52 18.74
C PRO A 91 -12.04 16.89 18.06
N GLU A 92 -11.25 17.74 18.68
CA GLU A 92 -10.89 19.08 18.18
C GLU A 92 -10.16 19.02 16.82
N LEU A 93 -9.37 17.97 16.59
CA LEU A 93 -8.62 17.79 15.35
C LEU A 93 -9.49 17.29 14.18
N LEU A 94 -10.67 16.75 14.48
CA LEU A 94 -11.63 16.27 13.49
C LEU A 94 -12.70 17.32 13.13
N SER A 95 -12.53 18.58 13.57
CA SER A 95 -13.49 19.65 13.29
C SER A 95 -13.46 20.05 11.82
N ILE A 96 -14.63 20.43 11.27
CA ILE A 96 -14.78 20.86 9.88
C ILE A 96 -13.90 22.08 9.54
N SER A 97 -13.58 22.90 10.56
CA SER A 97 -12.71 24.08 10.39
C SER A 97 -11.25 23.74 10.07
N THR A 98 -10.83 22.49 10.29
CA THR A 98 -9.47 22.02 10.02
C THR A 98 -9.34 21.33 8.65
N LEU A 99 -10.45 21.24 7.89
CA LEU A 99 -10.43 20.60 6.57
C LEU A 99 -9.52 21.36 5.59
N PRO A 100 -8.69 20.65 4.83
CA PRO A 100 -7.85 21.26 3.81
C PRO A 100 -8.71 21.79 2.65
N SER A 101 -8.11 22.63 1.79
CA SER A 101 -8.77 23.11 0.57
C SER A 101 -9.19 21.95 -0.34
N MET A 102 -10.24 22.16 -1.14
CA MET A 102 -10.73 21.17 -2.10
C MET A 102 -9.61 20.67 -3.04
N GLY A 103 -8.68 21.54 -3.44
CA GLY A 103 -7.52 21.16 -4.25
C GLY A 103 -6.62 20.12 -3.55
N ASN A 104 -6.35 20.30 -2.26
CA ASN A 104 -5.56 19.34 -1.49
C ASN A 104 -6.29 18.01 -1.29
N ILE A 105 -7.61 18.05 -1.16
CA ILE A 105 -8.44 16.82 -1.08
C ILE A 105 -8.34 16.04 -2.41
N LEU A 106 -8.47 16.72 -3.55
CA LEU A 106 -8.34 16.08 -4.87
C LEU A 106 -6.94 15.51 -5.10
N THR A 107 -5.90 16.22 -4.70
CA THR A 107 -4.52 15.71 -4.77
C THR A 107 -4.34 14.48 -3.92
N GLY A 108 -4.83 14.49 -2.68
CA GLY A 108 -4.80 13.32 -1.81
C GLY A 108 -5.57 12.12 -2.39
N ALA A 109 -6.74 12.36 -2.96
CA ALA A 109 -7.53 11.31 -3.63
C ALA A 109 -6.78 10.71 -4.84
N ALA A 110 -6.10 11.54 -5.64
CA ALA A 110 -5.28 11.08 -6.76
C ALA A 110 -4.11 10.21 -6.30
N LEU A 111 -3.45 10.56 -5.20
CA LEU A 111 -2.38 9.74 -4.60
C LEU A 111 -2.91 8.40 -4.06
N LEU A 112 -4.09 8.42 -3.40
CA LEU A 112 -4.73 7.20 -2.93
C LEU A 112 -5.14 6.28 -4.07
N PHE A 113 -5.46 6.82 -5.26
CA PHE A 113 -5.81 6.02 -6.43
C PHE A 113 -4.71 5.03 -6.81
N LEU A 114 -3.43 5.40 -6.67
CA LEU A 114 -2.29 4.50 -6.87
C LEU A 114 -2.36 3.26 -5.96
N GLY A 115 -2.87 3.40 -4.74
CA GLY A 115 -3.07 2.29 -3.81
C GLY A 115 -4.13 1.28 -4.25
N TYR A 116 -5.02 1.66 -5.19
CA TYR A 116 -6.08 0.79 -5.73
C TYR A 116 -5.70 0.09 -7.04
N GLU A 117 -4.50 0.30 -7.57
CA GLU A 117 -4.07 -0.27 -8.86
C GLU A 117 -4.03 -1.81 -8.84
N GLY A 118 -3.74 -2.42 -7.69
CA GLY A 118 -3.63 -3.87 -7.52
C GLY A 118 -4.91 -4.67 -7.79
N PHE A 119 -6.09 -4.05 -7.80
CA PHE A 119 -7.35 -4.77 -8.05
C PHE A 119 -7.45 -5.36 -9.46
N GLY A 120 -6.76 -4.76 -10.44
CA GLY A 120 -6.69 -5.28 -11.81
C GLY A 120 -6.02 -6.65 -11.90
N LEU A 121 -5.12 -6.98 -10.97
CA LEU A 121 -4.42 -8.27 -10.95
C LEU A 121 -5.36 -9.45 -10.68
N ILE A 122 -6.46 -9.25 -9.94
CA ILE A 122 -7.45 -10.31 -9.65
C ILE A 122 -8.08 -10.83 -10.96
N THR A 123 -8.25 -9.96 -11.96
CA THR A 123 -8.82 -10.37 -13.25
C THR A 123 -7.84 -11.20 -14.09
N ASN A 124 -6.53 -10.99 -13.91
CA ASN A 124 -5.49 -11.73 -14.64
C ASN A 124 -5.34 -13.18 -14.15
N THR A 125 -5.79 -13.47 -12.93
CA THR A 125 -5.76 -14.83 -12.34
C THR A 125 -7.06 -15.60 -12.54
N ALA A 126 -7.94 -15.13 -13.42
CA ALA A 126 -9.29 -15.70 -13.62
C ALA A 126 -9.28 -17.17 -14.03
N GLU A 127 -8.23 -17.63 -14.72
CA GLU A 127 -8.10 -19.02 -15.19
C GLU A 127 -7.91 -20.01 -14.05
N ASP A 128 -7.31 -19.57 -12.93
CA ASP A 128 -7.01 -20.41 -11.78
C ASP A 128 -8.16 -20.41 -10.73
N ILE A 129 -9.21 -19.61 -10.94
CA ILE A 129 -10.28 -19.41 -9.97
C ILE A 129 -11.48 -20.33 -10.27
N ASN A 130 -11.89 -21.12 -9.29
CA ASN A 130 -13.13 -21.90 -9.36
C ASN A 130 -14.35 -20.97 -9.52
N LYS A 131 -15.20 -21.24 -10.54
CA LYS A 131 -16.40 -20.44 -10.86
C LYS A 131 -16.09 -18.94 -10.97
N PRO A 132 -15.19 -18.53 -11.90
CA PRO A 132 -14.65 -17.17 -11.95
C PRO A 132 -15.74 -16.11 -12.10
N ARG A 133 -16.78 -16.37 -12.93
CA ARG A 133 -17.90 -15.43 -13.15
C ARG A 133 -18.64 -15.03 -11.87
N LYS A 134 -18.60 -15.87 -10.84
CA LYS A 134 -19.29 -15.63 -9.56
C LYS A 134 -18.31 -15.14 -8.49
N ASN A 135 -17.13 -15.75 -8.42
CA ASN A 135 -16.19 -15.52 -7.33
C ASN A 135 -15.34 -14.26 -7.54
N ILE A 136 -14.96 -13.93 -8.78
CA ILE A 136 -14.19 -12.71 -9.07
C ILE A 136 -14.95 -11.44 -8.66
N PRO A 137 -16.19 -11.19 -9.12
CA PRO A 137 -16.92 -9.98 -8.70
C PRO A 137 -17.11 -9.90 -7.19
N ARG A 138 -17.40 -11.04 -6.53
CA ARG A 138 -17.56 -11.08 -5.07
C ARG A 138 -16.27 -10.73 -4.34
N ALA A 139 -15.15 -11.32 -4.78
CA ALA A 139 -13.84 -11.03 -4.21
C ALA A 139 -13.49 -9.55 -4.39
N LEU A 140 -13.71 -8.96 -5.57
CA LEU A 140 -13.49 -7.56 -5.85
C LEU A 140 -14.30 -6.64 -4.94
N TYR A 141 -15.62 -6.83 -4.88
CA TYR A 141 -16.47 -5.98 -4.05
C TYR A 141 -16.14 -6.11 -2.57
N LEU A 142 -15.91 -7.34 -2.08
CA LEU A 142 -15.60 -7.57 -0.67
C LEU A 142 -14.24 -6.98 -0.30
N SER A 143 -13.22 -7.19 -1.13
CA SER A 143 -11.89 -6.63 -0.88
C SER A 143 -11.89 -5.10 -0.94
N MET A 144 -12.59 -4.48 -1.91
CA MET A 144 -12.75 -3.03 -1.97
C MET A 144 -13.42 -2.49 -0.71
N LEU A 145 -14.51 -3.12 -0.25
CA LEU A 145 -15.22 -2.70 0.95
C LEU A 145 -14.32 -2.75 2.19
N ILE A 146 -13.60 -3.87 2.36
CA ILE A 146 -12.65 -4.05 3.47
C ILE A 146 -11.56 -2.99 3.44
N VAL A 147 -10.96 -2.75 2.27
CA VAL A 147 -9.89 -1.75 2.11
C VAL A 147 -10.39 -0.34 2.41
N ILE A 148 -11.59 0.03 1.91
CA ILE A 148 -12.19 1.34 2.20
C ILE A 148 -12.40 1.51 3.71
N VAL A 149 -12.97 0.52 4.39
CA VAL A 149 -13.21 0.57 5.84
C VAL A 149 -11.89 0.75 6.60
N ILE A 150 -10.87 -0.04 6.26
CA ILE A 150 -9.55 0.05 6.90
C ILE A 150 -8.92 1.42 6.63
N TYR A 151 -8.94 1.92 5.40
CA TYR A 151 -8.32 3.20 5.05
C TYR A 151 -9.01 4.38 5.75
N VAL A 152 -10.34 4.37 5.80
CA VAL A 152 -11.11 5.40 6.52
C VAL A 152 -10.78 5.34 8.02
N ALA A 153 -10.77 4.15 8.61
CA ALA A 153 -10.49 3.98 10.03
C ALA A 153 -9.05 4.41 10.39
N VAL A 154 -8.06 4.01 9.60
CA VAL A 154 -6.65 4.45 9.78
C VAL A 154 -6.54 5.97 9.63
N SER A 155 -7.19 6.55 8.60
CA SER A 155 -7.15 7.99 8.36
C SER A 155 -7.74 8.78 9.55
N ILE A 156 -8.86 8.34 10.09
CA ILE A 156 -9.48 8.94 11.28
C ILE A 156 -8.53 8.83 12.48
N ALA A 157 -7.91 7.66 12.69
CA ALA A 157 -6.96 7.45 13.76
C ALA A 157 -5.74 8.37 13.63
N VAL A 158 -5.19 8.55 12.43
CA VAL A 158 -4.03 9.42 12.17
C VAL A 158 -4.39 10.90 12.37
N VAL A 159 -5.44 11.38 11.67
CA VAL A 159 -5.84 12.80 11.70
C VAL A 159 -6.38 13.20 13.09
N GLY A 160 -7.04 12.27 13.79
CA GLY A 160 -7.54 12.51 15.14
C GLY A 160 -6.45 12.58 16.23
N ASN A 161 -5.22 12.16 15.94
CA ASN A 161 -4.12 12.15 16.91
C ASN A 161 -2.98 13.10 16.55
N LEU A 162 -2.76 13.41 15.28
CA LEU A 162 -1.64 14.19 14.80
C LEU A 162 -2.10 15.51 14.17
N THR A 163 -1.43 16.59 14.53
CA THR A 163 -1.65 17.88 13.87
C THR A 163 -0.95 17.94 12.50
N ILE A 164 -1.47 18.74 11.57
CA ILE A 164 -0.90 18.91 10.22
C ILE A 164 0.60 19.27 10.27
N PRO A 165 1.08 20.18 11.12
CA PRO A 165 2.51 20.48 11.23
C PRO A 165 3.37 19.30 11.68
N GLN A 166 2.83 18.43 12.55
CA GLN A 166 3.52 17.20 12.99
C GLN A 166 3.65 16.19 11.85
N LEU A 167 2.61 16.02 11.03
CA LEU A 167 2.64 15.17 9.84
C LEU A 167 3.65 15.66 8.80
N GLN A 168 3.68 16.97 8.55
CA GLN A 168 4.63 17.57 7.61
C GLN A 168 6.08 17.44 8.07
N LYS A 169 6.35 17.59 9.38
CA LYS A 169 7.69 17.44 9.94
C LYS A 169 8.22 16.00 9.79
N GLN A 170 7.36 15.01 9.85
CA GLN A 170 7.75 13.61 9.62
C GLN A 170 8.05 13.32 8.14
N GLN A 171 7.35 13.97 7.20
CA GLN A 171 7.65 13.85 5.77
C GLN A 171 9.01 14.46 5.36
N ILE A 172 9.48 15.46 6.07
CA ILE A 172 10.77 16.12 5.78
C ILE A 172 11.95 15.31 6.36
N MET A 173 11.70 14.41 7.29
CA MET A 173 12.73 13.55 7.92
C MET A 173 12.89 12.18 7.22
N LEU A 174 12.06 11.88 6.23
CA LEU A 174 12.14 10.70 5.34
C LEU A 174 12.68 11.11 3.97
#